data_26a0b48e4f72848448ef9a732fab6c8d
#
_entry.id   26a0b48e4f72848448ef9a732fab6c8d
#
_cell.length_a   1.000
_cell.length_b   1.000
_cell.length_c   1.000
_cell.angle_alpha   90.00
_cell.angle_beta   90.00
_cell.angle_gamma   90.00
#
_symmetry.space_group_name_H-M   'P 1'
#
loop_
_entity.id
_entity.type
_entity.pdbx_description
1 polymer ?
#
loop_
_entity_poly.entity_id
_entity_poly.type
_entity_poly.pdbx_seq_one_letter_code
_entity_poly.pdbx_strand_id
1 'polypeptide(L)' 'MNIKQLQYFVTIVENGTITAAAKKLGISQPPLSAQMKLLEEELG' A
#
# COMPACT_ATOMS: atom_id res chain seq x y z
N MET A 1 9.73 0.28 -8.73
CA MET A 1 9.26 0.03 -7.34
C MET A 1 10.32 0.49 -6.36
N ASN A 2 9.93 1.19 -5.31
CA ASN A 2 10.88 1.58 -4.27
C ASN A 2 10.53 0.89 -2.95
N ILE A 3 11.39 1.05 -1.96
CA ILE A 3 11.21 0.40 -0.66
C ILE A 3 9.90 0.79 0.00
N LYS A 4 9.52 2.06 -0.12
CA LYS A 4 8.28 2.54 0.49
C LYS A 4 7.04 1.88 -0.11
N GLN A 5 7.03 1.73 -1.44
CA GLN A 5 5.94 1.03 -2.12
C GLN A 5 5.87 -0.43 -1.68
N LEU A 6 7.02 -1.07 -1.56
CA LEU A 6 7.08 -2.45 -1.10
C LEU A 6 6.56 -2.59 0.33
N GLN A 7 6.93 -1.66 1.22
CA GLN A 7 6.44 -1.67 2.58
C GLN A 7 4.92 -1.54 2.63
N TYR A 8 4.36 -0.65 1.81
CA TYR A 8 2.91 -0.49 1.72
C TYR A 8 2.24 -1.77 1.25
N PHE A 9 2.80 -2.39 0.21
CA PHE A 9 2.26 -3.63 -0.33
C PHE A 9 2.25 -4.74 0.73
N VAL A 10 3.38 -4.94 1.40
CA VAL A 10 3.49 -5.96 2.45
C VAL A 10 2.48 -5.69 3.58
N THR A 11 2.35 -4.44 3.98
CA THR A 11 1.41 -4.07 5.04
C THR A 11 -0.03 -4.39 4.65
N ILE A 12 -0.40 -4.13 3.39
CA ILE A 12 -1.74 -4.43 2.89
C ILE A 12 -1.98 -5.95 2.92
N VAL A 13 -1.02 -6.72 2.44
CA VAL A 13 -1.14 -8.19 2.44
C VAL A 13 -1.28 -8.73 3.86
N GLU A 14 -0.48 -8.22 4.77
CA GLU A 14 -0.50 -8.68 6.16
C GLU A 14 -1.80 -8.32 6.88
N ASN A 15 -2.40 -7.19 6.53
CA ASN A 15 -3.62 -6.71 7.20
C ASN A 15 -4.90 -7.08 6.46
N GLY A 16 -4.79 -7.55 5.23
CA GLY A 16 -5.91 -8.04 4.45
C GLY A 16 -6.66 -6.99 3.66
N THR A 17 -6.64 -5.72 4.06
CA THR A 17 -7.32 -4.64 3.35
C THR A 17 -6.50 -3.37 3.39
N ILE A 18 -6.76 -2.47 2.44
CA ILE A 18 -6.13 -1.15 2.40
C ILE A 18 -6.51 -0.32 3.62
N THR A 19 -7.77 -0.40 4.04
CA THR A 19 -8.25 0.35 5.21
C THR A 19 -7.47 -0.05 6.48
N ALA A 20 -7.32 -1.34 6.72
CA ALA A 20 -6.59 -1.84 7.88
C ALA A 20 -5.10 -1.47 7.79
N ALA A 21 -4.52 -1.56 6.61
CA ALA A 21 -3.11 -1.21 6.41
C ALA A 21 -2.87 0.28 6.66
N ALA A 22 -3.77 1.15 6.20
CA ALA A 22 -3.66 2.59 6.44
C ALA A 22 -3.70 2.90 7.94
N LYS A 23 -4.57 2.23 8.68
CA LYS A 23 -4.62 2.36 10.14
C LYS A 23 -3.31 1.94 10.79
N LYS A 24 -2.77 0.83 10.36
CA LYS A 24 -1.51 0.30 10.88
C LYS A 24 -0.36 1.27 10.65
N LEU A 25 -0.33 1.89 9.47
CA LEU A 25 0.71 2.84 9.09
C LEU A 25 0.50 4.24 9.65
N GLY A 26 -0.69 4.53 10.16
CA GLY A 26 -1.01 5.85 10.67
C GLY A 26 -1.18 6.90 9.58
N ILE A 27 -1.61 6.49 8.39
CA ILE A 27 -1.83 7.39 7.25
C ILE A 27 -3.26 7.26 6.75
N SER A 28 -3.68 8.22 5.92
CA SER A 28 -4.99 8.13 5.29
C SER A 28 -4.97 7.12 4.13
N GLN A 29 -6.15 6.66 3.74
CA GLN A 29 -6.28 5.64 2.69
C GLN A 29 -5.86 6.12 1.29
N PRO A 30 -6.20 7.36 0.86
CA PRO A 30 -5.87 7.79 -0.50
C PRO A 30 -4.40 7.68 -0.92
N PRO A 31 -3.41 8.13 -0.12
CA PRO A 31 -2.02 7.95 -0.51
C PRO A 31 -1.61 6.47 -0.63
N LEU A 32 -2.18 5.62 0.20
CA LEU A 32 -1.89 4.19 0.14
C LEU A 32 -2.45 3.56 -1.14
N SER A 33 -3.68 3.91 -1.49
CA SER A 33 -4.31 3.43 -2.73
C SER A 33 -3.54 3.90 -3.96
N ALA A 34 -3.06 5.15 -3.96
CA ALA A 34 -2.28 5.68 -5.07
C ALA A 34 -0.97 4.90 -5.24
N GLN A 35 -0.29 4.57 -4.15
CA GLN A 35 0.94 3.80 -4.22
C GLN A 35 0.69 2.39 -4.75
N MET A 36 -0.42 1.78 -4.36
CA MET A 36 -0.76 0.44 -4.87
C MET A 36 -1.08 0.46 -6.35
N LYS A 37 -1.74 1.51 -6.83
CA LYS A 37 -2.01 1.64 -8.25
C LYS A 37 -0.72 1.75 -9.05
N LEU A 38 0.24 2.54 -8.56
CA LEU A 38 1.54 2.66 -9.22
C LEU A 38 2.27 1.32 -9.26
N LEU A 39 2.21 0.57 -8.17
CA LEU A 39 2.84 -0.74 -8.11
C LEU A 39 2.20 -1.70 -9.12
N GLU A 40 0.88 -1.71 -9.21
CA GLU A 40 0.18 -2.54 -10.18
C GLU A 40 0.59 -2.20 -11.63
N GLU A 41 0.75 -0.92 -11.93
CA GLU A 41 1.18 -0.48 -13.25
C GLU A 41 2.59 -0.96 -13.57
N GLU A 42 3.49 -0.95 -12.57
CA GLU A 42 4.86 -1.43 -12.77
C GLU A 42 4.91 -2.94 -12.98
N LEU A 43 4.07 -3.69 -12.28
CA LEU A 43 4.06 -5.14 -12.39
C LEU A 43 3.29 -5.65 -13.59
N GLY A 44 2.52 -4.80 -14.19
CA GLY A 44 1.89 -5.12 -15.41
C GLY A 44 0.54 -5.49 -15.55
#